data_afc390304fe0c3d0a8ecc50dfde0b073
#
_entry.id   afc390304fe0c3d0a8ecc50dfde0b073
#
_cell.length_a   1.000
_cell.length_b   1.000
_cell.length_c   1.000
_cell.angle_alpha   90.00
_cell.angle_beta   90.00
_cell.angle_gamma   90.00
#
_symmetry.space_group_name_H-M   'P 1'
#
loop_
_entity.id
_entity.type
_entity.pdbx_description
1 polymer ?
#
loop_
_entity_poly.entity_id
_entity_poly.type
_entity_poly.pdbx_seq_one_letter_code
_entity_poly.pdbx_strand_id
1 'polypeptide(L)'
;MIALIIGILVSFIVTIVGTPLLIRLVHRLHYGQYIRQDGPQSHQVKRGTPTLGGVVINLAILLGWLASATYRYCRSGETPSPSAVLVLFAMLSMGLLGFIDDFAKVRKKQSEGLTVRGKFIGQFIFATIYAVLSLMIPTKSGFASAQAGISFVEKPFISFEFAGRVIAIVLFVIWVNFLMAAWSNA
;
A
#
# COMPACT_ATOMS: atom_id res chain seq x y z
N MET A 1 16.12 -17.76 -6.20
CA MET A 1 17.20 -16.89 -5.64
C MET A 1 17.51 -15.71 -6.57
N ILE A 2 17.92 -15.93 -7.83
CA ILE A 2 18.32 -14.83 -8.76
C ILE A 2 17.20 -13.79 -8.96
N ALA A 3 15.96 -14.22 -9.19
CA ALA A 3 14.82 -13.30 -9.35
C ALA A 3 14.63 -12.38 -8.15
N LEU A 4 14.84 -12.90 -6.93
CA LEU A 4 14.73 -12.13 -5.69
C LEU A 4 15.85 -11.07 -5.60
N ILE A 5 17.07 -11.45 -5.95
CA ILE A 5 18.21 -10.52 -5.99
C ILE A 5 17.97 -9.41 -7.02
N ILE A 6 17.45 -9.74 -8.21
CA ILE A 6 17.09 -8.74 -9.23
C ILE A 6 16.04 -7.76 -8.66
N GLY A 7 14.99 -8.27 -8.04
CA GLY A 7 13.97 -7.42 -7.44
C GLY A 7 14.53 -6.46 -6.38
N ILE A 8 15.38 -6.97 -5.47
CA ILE A 8 16.03 -6.17 -4.43
C ILE A 8 16.93 -5.10 -5.05
N LEU A 9 17.79 -5.47 -5.99
CA LEU A 9 18.73 -4.53 -6.63
C LEU A 9 17.98 -3.42 -7.39
N VAL A 10 16.96 -3.77 -8.17
CA VAL A 10 16.16 -2.77 -8.90
C VAL A 10 15.45 -1.84 -7.92
N SER A 11 14.79 -2.36 -6.89
CA SER A 11 14.13 -1.52 -5.88
C SER A 11 15.12 -0.60 -5.17
N PHE A 12 16.29 -1.10 -4.83
CA PHE A 12 17.35 -0.33 -4.18
C PHE A 12 17.86 0.80 -5.07
N ILE A 13 18.18 0.51 -6.33
CA ILE A 13 18.62 1.53 -7.30
C ILE A 13 17.55 2.60 -7.52
N VAL A 14 16.30 2.18 -7.73
CA VAL A 14 15.18 3.10 -7.93
C VAL A 14 15.00 4.02 -6.71
N THR A 15 15.14 3.48 -5.51
CA THR A 15 15.03 4.29 -4.28
C THR A 15 16.17 5.29 -4.15
N ILE A 16 17.42 4.87 -4.35
CA ILE A 16 18.59 5.75 -4.22
C ILE A 16 18.58 6.87 -5.27
N VAL A 17 18.22 6.52 -6.51
CA VAL A 17 18.18 7.51 -7.60
C VAL A 17 16.89 8.34 -7.55
N GLY A 18 15.78 7.70 -7.28
CA GLY A 18 14.45 8.33 -7.29
C GLY A 18 14.25 9.32 -6.16
N THR A 19 14.78 9.06 -4.96
CA THR A 19 14.60 9.95 -3.80
C THR A 19 15.19 11.35 -4.04
N PRO A 20 16.46 11.53 -4.45
CA PRO A 20 16.98 12.86 -4.73
C PRO A 20 16.32 13.54 -5.93
N LEU A 21 15.87 12.76 -6.93
CA LEU A 21 15.11 13.31 -8.04
C LEU A 21 13.75 13.86 -7.58
N LEU A 22 13.02 13.09 -6.75
CA LEU A 22 11.76 13.55 -6.17
C LEU A 22 11.97 14.81 -5.32
N ILE A 23 12.98 14.84 -4.46
CA ILE A 23 13.30 15.99 -3.62
C ILE A 23 13.52 17.25 -4.49
N ARG A 24 14.33 17.14 -5.55
CA ARG A 24 14.56 18.24 -6.49
C ARG A 24 13.27 18.70 -7.18
N LEU A 25 12.42 17.75 -7.60
CA LEU A 25 11.14 18.04 -8.25
C LEU A 25 10.19 18.78 -7.30
N VAL A 26 10.05 18.27 -6.07
CA VAL A 26 9.20 18.85 -5.04
C VAL A 26 9.66 20.25 -4.66
N HIS A 27 10.98 20.47 -4.54
CA HIS A 27 11.55 21.81 -4.31
C HIS A 27 11.29 22.76 -5.48
N ARG A 28 11.46 22.32 -6.73
CA ARG A 28 11.18 23.15 -7.92
C ARG A 28 9.71 23.55 -8.01
N LEU A 29 8.81 22.67 -7.59
CA LEU A 29 7.37 22.92 -7.58
C LEU A 29 6.92 23.71 -6.33
N HIS A 30 7.84 24.03 -5.43
CA HIS A 30 7.55 24.66 -4.12
C HIS A 30 6.55 23.84 -3.28
N TYR A 31 6.61 22.52 -3.39
CA TYR A 31 5.75 21.56 -2.69
C TYR A 31 6.43 21.14 -1.37
N GLY A 32 6.34 22.00 -0.37
CA GLY A 32 6.84 21.70 0.98
C GLY A 32 5.71 21.43 1.97
N GLN A 33 6.05 20.82 3.09
CA GLN A 33 5.10 20.55 4.16
C GLN A 33 4.61 21.87 4.79
N TYR A 34 3.29 22.04 4.81
CA TYR A 34 2.64 23.13 5.53
C TYR A 34 2.34 22.68 6.97
N ILE A 35 2.90 23.40 7.95
CA ILE A 35 2.73 23.12 9.38
C ILE A 35 1.75 24.13 9.96
N ARG A 36 0.85 23.66 10.83
CA ARG A 36 -0.07 24.53 11.58
C ARG A 36 0.73 25.52 12.43
N GLN A 37 0.31 26.78 12.45
CA GLN A 37 0.97 27.82 13.24
C GLN A 37 0.82 27.58 14.75
N ASP A 38 -0.25 26.91 15.16
CA ASP A 38 -0.60 26.61 16.55
C ASP A 38 0.14 25.37 17.10
N GLY A 39 1.01 24.73 16.31
CA GLY A 39 1.73 23.52 16.71
C GLY A 39 2.99 23.80 17.54
N PRO A 40 3.56 22.76 18.22
CA PRO A 40 4.80 22.91 18.96
C PRO A 40 5.93 23.49 18.10
N GLN A 41 6.76 24.34 18.70
CA GLN A 41 7.87 25.02 17.96
C GLN A 41 8.84 24.01 17.33
N SER A 42 9.02 22.82 17.92
CA SER A 42 9.83 21.75 17.36
C SER A 42 9.34 21.25 15.99
N HIS A 43 8.06 21.43 15.67
CA HIS A 43 7.50 21.07 14.37
C HIS A 43 7.78 22.13 13.29
N GLN A 44 8.01 23.39 13.69
CA GLN A 44 8.31 24.48 12.75
C GLN A 44 9.61 24.26 11.97
N VAL A 45 10.57 23.52 12.54
CA VAL A 45 11.83 23.15 11.88
C VAL A 45 11.57 22.26 10.63
N LYS A 46 10.46 21.54 10.59
CA LYS A 46 10.07 20.68 9.44
C LYS A 46 9.33 21.43 8.33
N ARG A 47 9.12 22.73 8.48
CA ARG A 47 8.46 23.54 7.46
C ARG A 47 9.26 23.54 6.16
N GLY A 48 8.60 23.21 5.04
CA GLY A 48 9.27 23.11 3.74
C GLY A 48 9.97 21.77 3.47
N THR A 49 9.92 20.80 4.41
CA THR A 49 10.42 19.44 4.13
C THR A 49 9.63 18.83 2.97
N PRO A 50 10.31 18.20 1.98
CA PRO A 50 9.63 17.54 0.87
C PRO A 50 8.66 16.45 1.39
N THR A 51 7.42 16.50 0.89
CA THR A 51 6.42 15.44 1.10
C THR A 51 6.42 14.50 -0.10
N LEU A 52 5.50 13.53 -0.13
CA LEU A 52 5.33 12.58 -1.23
C LEU A 52 6.43 11.49 -1.33
N GLY A 53 7.25 11.29 -0.29
CA GLY A 53 8.29 10.23 -0.28
C GLY A 53 7.75 8.83 -0.57
N GLY A 54 6.52 8.54 -0.15
CA GLY A 54 5.84 7.28 -0.44
C GLY A 54 5.69 6.95 -1.93
N VAL A 55 5.71 7.96 -2.82
CA VAL A 55 5.65 7.74 -4.27
C VAL A 55 6.87 6.96 -4.76
N VAL A 56 8.07 7.36 -4.33
CA VAL A 56 9.31 6.66 -4.72
C VAL A 56 9.32 5.24 -4.17
N ILE A 57 8.89 5.05 -2.93
CA ILE A 57 8.84 3.72 -2.29
C ILE A 57 7.90 2.80 -3.07
N ASN A 58 6.68 3.27 -3.38
CA ASN A 58 5.71 2.48 -4.16
C ASN A 58 6.23 2.15 -5.57
N LEU A 59 6.85 3.12 -6.25
CA LEU A 59 7.45 2.89 -7.56
C LEU A 59 8.62 1.92 -7.50
N ALA A 60 9.49 2.03 -6.49
CA ALA A 60 10.62 1.13 -6.31
C ALA A 60 10.17 -0.32 -6.09
N ILE A 61 9.16 -0.53 -5.24
CA ILE A 61 8.60 -1.87 -5.00
C ILE A 61 7.95 -2.41 -6.28
N LEU A 62 7.17 -1.61 -6.97
CA LEU A 62 6.50 -2.02 -8.21
C LEU A 62 7.50 -2.41 -9.29
N LEU A 63 8.53 -1.58 -9.54
CA LEU A 63 9.54 -1.83 -10.55
C LEU A 63 10.42 -3.02 -10.19
N GLY A 64 10.79 -3.18 -8.93
CA GLY A 64 11.53 -4.35 -8.45
C GLY A 64 10.74 -5.65 -8.61
N TRP A 65 9.45 -5.61 -8.27
CA TRP A 65 8.57 -6.75 -8.48
C TRP A 65 8.39 -7.09 -9.98
N LEU A 66 8.17 -6.08 -10.82
CA LEU A 66 8.06 -6.26 -12.27
C LEU A 66 9.34 -6.88 -12.85
N ALA A 67 10.51 -6.38 -12.47
CA ALA A 67 11.79 -6.93 -12.93
C ALA A 67 11.96 -8.39 -12.51
N SER A 68 11.64 -8.72 -11.26
CA SER A 68 11.65 -10.09 -10.75
C SER A 68 10.67 -11.01 -11.47
N ALA A 69 9.45 -10.52 -11.71
CA ALA A 69 8.40 -11.27 -12.40
C ALA A 69 8.76 -11.51 -13.88
N THR A 70 9.27 -10.48 -14.56
CA THR A 70 9.73 -10.58 -15.95
C THR A 70 10.86 -11.59 -16.08
N TYR A 71 11.85 -11.55 -15.19
CA TYR A 71 12.93 -12.53 -15.20
C TYR A 71 12.42 -13.97 -15.05
N ARG A 72 11.48 -14.21 -14.11
CA ARG A 72 10.86 -15.56 -13.93
C ARG A 72 10.08 -15.99 -15.15
N TYR A 73 9.33 -15.09 -15.74
CA TYR A 73 8.57 -15.38 -16.96
C TYR A 73 9.48 -15.76 -18.12
N CYS A 74 10.53 -14.98 -18.38
CA CYS A 74 11.49 -15.25 -19.46
C CYS A 74 12.30 -16.53 -19.23
N ARG A 75 12.58 -16.88 -17.97
CA ARG A 75 13.43 -18.05 -17.63
C ARG A 75 12.68 -19.36 -17.54
N SER A 76 11.47 -19.34 -17.01
CA SER A 76 10.69 -20.53 -16.66
C SER A 76 9.24 -20.51 -17.15
N GLY A 77 8.80 -19.46 -17.85
CA GLY A 77 7.39 -19.30 -18.23
C GLY A 77 6.44 -19.06 -17.04
N GLU A 78 6.98 -18.82 -15.85
CA GLU A 78 6.17 -18.65 -14.63
C GLU A 78 5.44 -17.31 -14.64
N THR A 79 4.12 -17.35 -14.65
CA THR A 79 3.29 -16.16 -14.44
C THR A 79 3.27 -15.75 -12.98
N PRO A 80 3.10 -14.45 -12.67
CA PRO A 80 2.94 -13.97 -11.29
C PRO A 80 1.82 -14.71 -10.54
N SER A 81 2.00 -14.88 -9.23
CA SER A 81 0.94 -15.44 -8.40
C SER A 81 -0.19 -14.43 -8.18
N PRO A 82 -1.45 -14.85 -8.18
CA PRO A 82 -2.58 -13.96 -7.87
C PRO A 82 -2.45 -13.27 -6.52
N SER A 83 -1.95 -13.96 -5.50
CA SER A 83 -1.70 -13.39 -4.17
C SER A 83 -0.71 -12.23 -4.21
N ALA A 84 0.37 -12.34 -5.01
CA ALA A 84 1.34 -11.24 -5.14
C ALA A 84 0.70 -10.01 -5.82
N VAL A 85 -0.15 -10.22 -6.82
CA VAL A 85 -0.89 -9.14 -7.49
C VAL A 85 -1.86 -8.45 -6.51
N LEU A 86 -2.54 -9.22 -5.67
CA LEU A 86 -3.44 -8.68 -4.65
C LEU A 86 -2.70 -7.84 -3.59
N VAL A 87 -1.53 -8.30 -3.14
CA VAL A 87 -0.69 -7.52 -2.19
C VAL A 87 -0.23 -6.21 -2.84
N LEU A 88 0.20 -6.24 -4.11
CA LEU A 88 0.53 -5.03 -4.85
C LEU A 88 -0.67 -4.10 -5.02
N PHE A 89 -1.84 -4.64 -5.29
CA PHE A 89 -3.08 -3.86 -5.36
C PHE A 89 -3.35 -3.13 -4.04
N ALA A 90 -3.24 -3.83 -2.90
CA ALA A 90 -3.43 -3.23 -1.58
C ALA A 90 -2.41 -2.11 -1.32
N MET A 91 -1.13 -2.37 -1.61
CA MET A 91 -0.05 -1.39 -1.46
C MET A 91 -0.26 -0.15 -2.33
N LEU A 92 -0.54 -0.35 -3.62
CA LEU A 92 -0.72 0.75 -4.58
C LEU A 92 -1.97 1.57 -4.30
N SER A 93 -3.08 0.94 -3.92
CA SER A 93 -4.32 1.64 -3.58
C SER A 93 -4.18 2.48 -2.33
N MET A 94 -3.54 1.97 -1.27
CA MET A 94 -3.26 2.75 -0.07
C MET A 94 -2.21 3.85 -0.33
N GLY A 95 -1.19 3.54 -1.13
CA GLY A 95 -0.21 4.52 -1.59
C GLY A 95 -0.83 5.65 -2.41
N LEU A 96 -1.79 5.34 -3.28
CA LEU A 96 -2.56 6.32 -4.06
C LEU A 96 -3.41 7.20 -3.14
N LEU A 97 -4.07 6.62 -2.15
CA LEU A 97 -4.86 7.37 -1.18
C LEU A 97 -3.98 8.35 -0.38
N GLY A 98 -2.81 7.89 0.09
CA GLY A 98 -1.81 8.74 0.74
C GLY A 98 -1.28 9.84 -0.18
N PHE A 99 -1.01 9.51 -1.45
CA PHE A 99 -0.60 10.50 -2.45
C PHE A 99 -1.67 11.59 -2.66
N ILE A 100 -2.94 11.21 -2.80
CA ILE A 100 -4.04 12.16 -2.95
C ILE A 100 -4.18 13.07 -1.73
N ASP A 101 -4.01 12.53 -0.52
CA ASP A 101 -4.01 13.29 0.73
C ASP A 101 -2.90 14.35 0.75
N ASP A 102 -1.66 13.93 0.47
CA ASP A 102 -0.50 14.82 0.46
C ASP A 102 -0.56 15.83 -0.69
N PHE A 103 -1.01 15.41 -1.86
CA PHE A 103 -1.19 16.31 -3.00
C PHE A 103 -2.26 17.38 -2.71
N ALA A 104 -3.36 17.00 -2.03
CA ALA A 104 -4.38 17.94 -1.62
C ALA A 104 -3.85 19.00 -0.64
N LYS A 105 -3.02 18.60 0.34
CA LYS A 105 -2.34 19.53 1.28
C LYS A 105 -1.48 20.54 0.53
N VAL A 106 -0.66 20.05 -0.39
CA VAL A 106 0.25 20.88 -1.17
C VAL A 106 -0.51 21.86 -2.07
N ARG A 107 -1.52 21.36 -2.81
CA ARG A 107 -2.32 22.18 -3.73
C ARG A 107 -3.12 23.27 -3.02
N LYS A 108 -3.69 22.94 -1.85
CA LYS A 108 -4.48 23.87 -1.06
C LYS A 108 -3.61 24.77 -0.18
N LYS A 109 -2.29 24.53 -0.10
CA LYS A 109 -1.36 25.21 0.80
C LYS A 109 -1.83 25.18 2.28
N GLN A 110 -2.36 24.04 2.71
CA GLN A 110 -2.92 23.82 4.05
C GLN A 110 -2.30 22.58 4.68
N SER A 111 -2.34 22.50 6.01
CA SER A 111 -1.90 21.33 6.76
C SER A 111 -2.88 20.15 6.63
N GLU A 112 -4.12 20.42 6.23
CA GLU A 112 -5.17 19.41 6.08
C GLU A 112 -5.31 18.97 4.63
N GLY A 113 -5.25 17.66 4.40
CA GLY A 113 -5.42 17.03 3.09
C GLY A 113 -6.87 16.66 2.80
N LEU A 114 -7.12 15.38 2.68
CA LEU A 114 -8.47 14.83 2.59
C LEU A 114 -9.20 14.97 3.93
N THR A 115 -10.50 15.15 3.86
CA THR A 115 -11.35 15.10 5.06
C THR A 115 -11.24 13.70 5.70
N VAL A 116 -11.41 13.63 7.02
CA VAL A 116 -11.41 12.34 7.76
C VAL A 116 -12.39 11.35 7.12
N ARG A 117 -13.60 11.79 6.76
CA ARG A 117 -14.60 10.96 6.08
C ARG A 117 -14.10 10.48 4.71
N GLY A 118 -13.44 11.34 3.92
CA GLY A 118 -12.91 11.00 2.61
C GLY A 118 -11.82 9.92 2.70
N LYS A 119 -10.93 10.02 3.69
CA LYS A 119 -9.91 8.99 3.96
C LYS A 119 -10.56 7.65 4.32
N PHE A 120 -11.50 7.67 5.27
CA PHE A 120 -12.20 6.45 5.69
C PHE A 120 -12.95 5.78 4.54
N ILE A 121 -13.66 6.54 3.72
CA ILE A 121 -14.38 6.00 2.55
C ILE A 121 -13.39 5.36 1.58
N GLY A 122 -12.29 6.03 1.24
CA GLY A 122 -11.27 5.50 0.35
C GLY A 122 -10.63 4.21 0.90
N GLN A 123 -10.25 4.20 2.16
CA GLN A 123 -9.72 3.03 2.85
C GLN A 123 -10.72 1.87 2.84
N PHE A 124 -11.98 2.15 3.20
CA PHE A 124 -13.05 1.15 3.23
C PHE A 124 -13.28 0.51 1.87
N ILE A 125 -13.33 1.29 0.81
CA ILE A 125 -13.52 0.78 -0.55
C ILE A 125 -12.36 -0.14 -0.95
N PHE A 126 -11.11 0.31 -0.84
CA PHE A 126 -9.97 -0.48 -1.24
C PHE A 126 -9.77 -1.72 -0.37
N ALA A 127 -9.95 -1.61 0.93
CA ALA A 127 -9.86 -2.74 1.85
C ALA A 127 -10.94 -3.80 1.58
N THR A 128 -12.17 -3.36 1.28
CA THR A 128 -13.27 -4.26 0.92
C THR A 128 -13.00 -4.97 -0.40
N ILE A 129 -12.56 -4.25 -1.43
CA ILE A 129 -12.18 -4.85 -2.72
C ILE A 129 -11.08 -5.89 -2.50
N TYR A 130 -10.02 -5.54 -1.77
CA TYR A 130 -8.93 -6.47 -1.46
C TYR A 130 -9.44 -7.73 -0.72
N ALA A 131 -10.25 -7.55 0.32
CA ALA A 131 -10.78 -8.65 1.11
C ALA A 131 -11.63 -9.61 0.26
N VAL A 132 -12.54 -9.07 -0.54
CA VAL A 132 -13.40 -9.88 -1.41
C VAL A 132 -12.56 -10.61 -2.47
N LEU A 133 -11.67 -9.93 -3.16
CA LEU A 133 -10.82 -10.53 -4.19
C LEU A 133 -9.89 -11.61 -3.60
N SER A 134 -9.37 -11.41 -2.39
CA SER A 134 -8.48 -12.39 -1.75
C SER A 134 -9.19 -13.71 -1.38
N LEU A 135 -10.50 -13.66 -1.13
CA LEU A 135 -11.32 -14.85 -0.90
C LEU A 135 -11.82 -15.50 -2.21
N MET A 136 -11.95 -14.72 -3.29
CA MET A 136 -12.52 -15.20 -4.55
C MET A 136 -11.48 -15.70 -5.55
N ILE A 137 -10.30 -15.08 -5.59
CA ILE A 137 -9.29 -15.40 -6.60
C ILE A 137 -8.47 -16.61 -6.14
N PRO A 138 -8.54 -17.73 -6.88
CA PRO A 138 -7.76 -18.91 -6.55
C PRO A 138 -6.28 -18.70 -6.87
N THR A 139 -5.42 -19.28 -6.04
CA THR A 139 -3.99 -19.43 -6.30
C THR A 139 -3.74 -20.51 -7.36
N LYS A 140 -2.50 -20.66 -7.79
CA LYS A 140 -2.09 -21.74 -8.71
C LYS A 140 -2.35 -23.15 -8.14
N SER A 141 -2.46 -23.28 -6.83
CA SER A 141 -2.81 -24.53 -6.14
C SER A 141 -4.32 -24.79 -6.04
N GLY A 142 -5.16 -23.90 -6.59
CA GLY A 142 -6.61 -24.02 -6.57
C GLY A 142 -7.29 -23.51 -5.30
N PHE A 143 -6.53 -23.12 -4.28
CA PHE A 143 -7.06 -22.53 -3.04
C PHE A 143 -7.22 -21.03 -3.18
N ALA A 144 -8.12 -20.42 -2.42
CA ALA A 144 -8.24 -18.97 -2.34
C ALA A 144 -6.94 -18.35 -1.84
N SER A 145 -6.68 -17.08 -2.22
CA SER A 145 -5.49 -16.34 -1.80
C SER A 145 -5.47 -16.03 -0.30
N ALA A 146 -6.64 -16.01 0.35
CA ALA A 146 -6.79 -15.89 1.79
C ALA A 146 -7.87 -16.87 2.31
N GLN A 147 -7.81 -17.16 3.60
CA GLN A 147 -8.85 -17.88 4.34
C GLN A 147 -9.63 -16.88 5.20
N ALA A 148 -10.93 -17.09 5.34
CA ALA A 148 -11.78 -16.26 6.18
C ALA A 148 -11.50 -16.53 7.67
N GLY A 149 -10.49 -15.88 8.21
CA GLY A 149 -10.07 -16.06 9.59
C GLY A 149 -8.88 -15.20 9.98
N ILE A 150 -8.50 -15.28 11.24
CA ILE A 150 -7.31 -14.65 11.81
C ILE A 150 -6.24 -15.71 11.95
N SER A 151 -5.11 -15.55 11.25
CA SER A 151 -3.99 -16.48 11.32
C SER A 151 -2.67 -15.74 11.46
N PHE A 152 -1.78 -16.31 12.29
CA PHE A 152 -0.38 -15.90 12.39
C PHE A 152 0.56 -17.00 11.86
N VAL A 153 0.02 -18.19 11.59
CA VAL A 153 0.73 -19.39 11.14
C VAL A 153 -0.17 -20.10 10.11
N GLU A 154 0.22 -21.27 9.62
CA GLU A 154 -0.49 -22.02 8.57
C GLU A 154 -1.97 -22.32 8.86
N LYS A 155 -2.32 -22.49 10.15
CA LYS A 155 -3.72 -22.74 10.56
C LYS A 155 -4.33 -21.45 11.15
N PRO A 156 -5.57 -21.11 10.82
CA PRO A 156 -6.22 -19.96 11.42
C PRO A 156 -6.41 -20.18 12.92
N PHE A 157 -5.96 -19.20 13.72
CA PHE A 157 -6.20 -19.18 15.16
C PHE A 157 -7.71 -19.02 15.46
N ILE A 158 -8.38 -18.20 14.66
CA ILE A 158 -9.84 -18.05 14.67
C ILE A 158 -10.33 -18.18 13.23
N SER A 159 -11.12 -19.22 12.94
CA SER A 159 -11.81 -19.34 11.66
C SER A 159 -13.20 -18.72 11.78
N PHE A 160 -13.61 -17.93 10.80
CA PHE A 160 -14.94 -17.36 10.74
C PHE A 160 -15.97 -18.31 10.09
N GLU A 161 -15.53 -19.47 9.59
CA GLU A 161 -16.38 -20.44 8.88
C GLU A 161 -17.44 -21.09 9.78
N PHE A 162 -17.28 -21.01 11.12
CA PHE A 162 -18.26 -21.51 12.08
C PHE A 162 -19.65 -20.88 11.94
N ALA A 163 -19.73 -19.68 11.41
CA ALA A 163 -20.97 -18.91 11.25
C ALA A 163 -21.62 -19.06 9.85
N GLY A 164 -21.06 -19.93 9.01
CA GLY A 164 -21.48 -20.11 7.62
C GLY A 164 -20.79 -19.14 6.66
N ARG A 165 -20.77 -19.51 5.37
CA ARG A 165 -19.95 -18.84 4.34
C ARG A 165 -20.18 -17.34 4.21
N VAL A 166 -21.44 -16.89 4.24
CA VAL A 166 -21.77 -15.46 4.07
C VAL A 166 -21.27 -14.65 5.26
N ILE A 167 -21.53 -15.14 6.48
CA ILE A 167 -21.09 -14.45 7.71
C ILE A 167 -19.56 -14.45 7.80
N ALA A 168 -18.91 -15.53 7.41
CA ALA A 168 -17.45 -15.61 7.34
C ALA A 168 -16.86 -14.54 6.42
N ILE A 169 -17.42 -14.32 5.24
CA ILE A 169 -16.99 -13.27 4.31
C ILE A 169 -17.18 -11.89 4.95
N VAL A 170 -18.34 -11.62 5.55
CA VAL A 170 -18.62 -10.32 6.19
C VAL A 170 -17.64 -10.06 7.33
N LEU A 171 -17.42 -11.03 8.22
CA LEU A 171 -16.47 -10.90 9.33
C LEU A 171 -15.04 -10.69 8.83
N PHE A 172 -14.63 -11.39 7.78
CA PHE A 172 -13.32 -11.21 7.17
C PHE A 172 -13.16 -9.81 6.56
N VAL A 173 -14.17 -9.32 5.84
CA VAL A 173 -14.18 -7.95 5.30
C VAL A 173 -14.05 -6.92 6.42
N ILE A 174 -14.82 -7.06 7.50
CA ILE A 174 -14.73 -6.17 8.66
C ILE A 174 -13.33 -6.21 9.26
N TRP A 175 -12.75 -7.40 9.43
CA TRP A 175 -11.41 -7.59 9.98
C TRP A 175 -10.34 -6.92 9.13
N VAL A 176 -10.36 -7.14 7.82
CA VAL A 176 -9.40 -6.51 6.90
C VAL A 176 -9.54 -4.98 6.91
N ASN A 177 -10.77 -4.46 6.93
CA ASN A 177 -11.00 -3.03 7.04
C ASN A 177 -10.46 -2.45 8.35
N PHE A 178 -10.66 -3.15 9.47
CA PHE A 178 -10.10 -2.75 10.76
C PHE A 178 -8.57 -2.70 10.72
N LEU A 179 -7.91 -3.74 10.19
CA LEU A 179 -6.44 -3.78 10.07
C LEU A 179 -5.90 -2.66 9.17
N MET A 180 -6.52 -2.46 8.00
CA MET A 180 -6.11 -1.41 7.08
C MET A 180 -6.29 -0.02 7.68
N ALA A 181 -7.40 0.23 8.38
CA ALA A 181 -7.64 1.49 9.06
C ALA A 181 -6.66 1.71 10.23
N ALA A 182 -6.41 0.70 11.05
CA ALA A 182 -5.46 0.77 12.15
C ALA A 182 -4.04 1.09 11.65
N TRP A 183 -3.60 0.38 10.61
CA TRP A 183 -2.25 0.55 10.05
C TRP A 183 -2.05 1.89 9.35
N SER A 184 -3.05 2.37 8.60
CA SER A 184 -2.94 3.61 7.83
C SER A 184 -3.13 4.88 8.66
N ASN A 185 -3.61 4.78 9.90
CA ASN A 185 -3.83 5.92 10.79
C ASN A 185 -2.90 5.91 12.03
N ALA A 186 -2.02 4.91 12.15
CA ALA A 186 -0.97 4.86 13.16
C ALA A 186 0.21 5.76 12.75
#